data_50ce75522a7bbc135929258077e7bfa7
#
_entry.id   50ce75522a7bbc135929258077e7bfa7
#
_cell.length_a   1.000
_cell.length_b   1.000
_cell.length_c   1.000
_cell.angle_alpha   90.00
_cell.angle_beta   90.00
_cell.angle_gamma   90.00
#
_symmetry.space_group_name_H-M   'P 1'
#
loop_
_entity.id
_entity.type
_entity.pdbx_description
1 polymer ?
#
loop_
_entity_poly.entity_id
_entity_poly.type
_entity_poly.pdbx_seq_one_letter_code
_entity_poly.pdbx_strand_id
1 'polypeptide(L)'
;MAAERIFRTPKSAEFPFTRIDNRLLTDASLSFAARGMMCHLLSKPDTWALVKENLINNSPAGETAVTNILKELQEAGYVQRIS
;
A
#
# COMPACT_ATOMS: atom_id res chain seq x y z
N MET A 1 -13.78 14.09 24.62
CA MET A 1 -13.78 13.41 23.31
C MET A 1 -13.13 12.04 23.45
N ALA A 2 -13.84 11.00 23.11
CA ALA A 2 -13.28 9.65 23.22
C ALA A 2 -12.29 9.40 22.09
N ALA A 3 -11.11 8.89 22.43
CA ALA A 3 -10.14 8.48 21.43
C ALA A 3 -10.56 7.14 20.83
N GLU A 4 -10.41 7.00 19.54
CA GLU A 4 -10.65 5.73 18.87
C GLU A 4 -9.57 4.71 19.24
N ARG A 5 -9.99 3.46 19.42
CA ARG A 5 -9.04 2.38 19.70
C ARG A 5 -8.43 1.88 18.41
N ILE A 6 -7.13 1.68 18.45
CA ILE A 6 -6.40 1.08 17.35
C ILE A 6 -6.14 -0.38 17.71
N PHE A 7 -6.64 -1.29 16.87
CA PHE A 7 -6.37 -2.71 17.02
C PHE A 7 -4.97 -3.01 16.49
N ARG A 8 -4.15 -3.66 17.32
CA ARG A 8 -2.78 -4.02 16.95
C ARG A 8 -2.66 -5.52 16.78
N THR A 9 -2.07 -5.95 15.67
CA THR A 9 -1.78 -7.35 15.43
C THR A 9 -0.58 -7.78 16.29
N PRO A 10 -0.66 -8.90 17.02
CA PRO A 10 0.47 -9.42 17.76
C PRO A 10 1.65 -9.72 16.82
N LYS A 11 2.85 -9.36 17.25
CA LYS A 11 4.08 -9.62 16.49
C LYS A 11 4.60 -11.01 16.83
N SER A 12 4.19 -12.00 16.04
CA SER A 12 4.65 -13.37 16.22
C SER A 12 4.87 -14.04 14.87
N ALA A 13 5.54 -15.20 14.87
CA ALA A 13 5.77 -15.96 13.64
C ALA A 13 4.46 -16.45 13.01
N GLU A 14 3.41 -16.63 13.82
CA GLU A 14 2.09 -17.05 13.35
C GLU A 14 1.35 -15.92 12.62
N PHE A 15 1.74 -14.66 12.87
CA PHE A 15 1.10 -13.48 12.30
C PHE A 15 2.16 -12.64 11.60
N PRO A 16 2.49 -12.99 10.34
CA PRO A 16 3.48 -12.23 9.58
C PRO A 16 3.14 -10.74 9.53
N PHE A 17 4.14 -9.91 9.58
CA PHE A 17 3.96 -8.47 9.54
C PHE A 17 4.97 -7.82 8.60
N THR A 18 4.68 -6.59 8.17
CA THR A 18 5.53 -5.79 7.29
C THR A 18 6.00 -4.55 8.04
N ARG A 19 7.30 -4.27 7.99
CA ARG A 19 7.85 -3.03 8.53
C ARG A 19 7.74 -1.95 7.48
N ILE A 20 7.20 -0.80 7.87
CA ILE A 20 6.99 0.33 6.96
C ILE A 20 7.80 1.52 7.48
N ASP A 21 8.56 2.14 6.59
CA ASP A 21 9.30 3.36 6.91
C ASP A 21 8.31 4.51 7.19
N ASN A 22 8.52 5.20 8.29
CA ASN A 22 7.66 6.32 8.68
C ASN A 22 7.65 7.45 7.63
N ARG A 23 8.70 7.60 6.83
CA ARG A 23 8.74 8.60 5.77
C ARG A 23 7.64 8.37 4.74
N LEU A 24 7.33 7.12 4.42
CA LEU A 24 6.20 6.78 3.56
C LEU A 24 4.87 7.12 4.23
N LEU A 25 4.72 6.73 5.50
CA LEU A 25 3.47 6.91 6.24
C LEU A 25 3.14 8.38 6.50
N THR A 26 4.13 9.24 6.53
CA THR A 26 3.97 10.68 6.79
C THR A 26 4.13 11.54 5.55
N ASP A 27 4.26 10.94 4.37
CA ASP A 27 4.45 11.68 3.12
C ASP A 27 3.15 12.39 2.72
N ALA A 28 3.10 13.69 2.94
CA ALA A 28 1.92 14.51 2.67
C ALA A 28 1.65 14.69 1.17
N SER A 29 2.59 14.32 0.30
CA SER A 29 2.36 14.33 -1.15
C SER A 29 1.50 13.15 -1.62
N LEU A 30 1.30 12.16 -0.76
CA LEU A 30 0.50 10.97 -1.07
C LEU A 30 -0.83 11.01 -0.33
N SER A 31 -1.89 10.56 -1.01
CA SER A 31 -3.16 10.30 -0.36
C SER A 31 -3.03 9.09 0.60
N PHE A 32 -3.96 8.96 1.54
CA PHE A 32 -3.99 7.76 2.39
C PHE A 32 -4.18 6.49 1.57
N ALA A 33 -4.96 6.56 0.49
CA ALA A 33 -5.15 5.43 -0.41
C ALA A 33 -3.82 5.00 -1.05
N ALA A 34 -3.01 5.96 -1.50
CA ALA A 34 -1.72 5.66 -2.10
C ALA A 34 -0.74 5.08 -1.06
N ARG A 35 -0.73 5.62 0.16
CA ARG A 35 0.08 5.07 1.26
C ARG A 35 -0.32 3.64 1.58
N GLY A 36 -1.62 3.36 1.64
CA GLY A 36 -2.15 2.01 1.86
C GLY A 36 -1.77 1.04 0.75
N MET A 37 -1.90 1.47 -0.50
CA MET A 37 -1.48 0.66 -1.66
C MET A 37 0.01 0.34 -1.58
N MET A 38 0.85 1.31 -1.26
CA MET A 38 2.30 1.08 -1.15
C MET A 38 2.62 0.10 -0.03
N CYS A 39 1.92 0.19 1.11
CA CYS A 39 2.07 -0.79 2.19
C CYS A 39 1.71 -2.20 1.74
N HIS A 40 0.63 -2.34 0.99
CA HIS A 40 0.23 -3.62 0.41
C HIS A 40 1.33 -4.18 -0.50
N LEU A 41 1.89 -3.36 -1.38
CA LEU A 41 2.96 -3.77 -2.29
C LEU A 41 4.21 -4.21 -1.52
N LEU A 42 4.58 -3.48 -0.46
CA LEU A 42 5.74 -3.81 0.36
C LEU A 42 5.56 -5.10 1.17
N SER A 43 4.33 -5.55 1.36
CA SER A 43 4.05 -6.80 2.06
C SER A 43 4.33 -8.04 1.20
N LYS A 44 4.58 -7.85 -0.09
CA LYS A 44 4.80 -8.95 -1.02
C LYS A 44 6.27 -9.34 -1.08
N PRO A 45 6.59 -10.62 -1.40
CA PRO A 45 7.98 -11.03 -1.58
C PRO A 45 8.62 -10.36 -2.80
N ASP A 46 9.94 -10.28 -2.81
CA ASP A 46 10.71 -9.65 -3.89
C ASP A 46 10.45 -10.28 -5.26
N THR A 47 10.07 -11.55 -5.28
CA THR A 47 9.76 -12.27 -6.52
C THR A 47 8.36 -11.98 -7.06
N TRP A 48 7.54 -11.25 -6.29
CA TRP A 48 6.17 -10.95 -6.70
C TRP A 48 6.17 -9.84 -7.75
N ALA A 49 5.51 -10.12 -8.88
CA ALA A 49 5.37 -9.13 -9.95
C ALA A 49 4.12 -8.28 -9.74
N LEU A 50 4.26 -6.97 -9.98
CA LEU A 50 3.13 -6.05 -9.93
C LEU A 50 2.25 -6.29 -11.16
N VAL A 51 1.07 -6.86 -10.94
CA VAL A 51 0.06 -7.06 -11.97
C VAL A 51 -1.18 -6.28 -11.57
N LYS A 52 -1.58 -5.31 -12.38
CA LYS A 52 -2.70 -4.40 -12.08
C LYS A 52 -3.99 -5.15 -11.79
N GLU A 53 -4.27 -6.23 -12.52
CA GLU A 53 -5.47 -7.04 -12.32
C GLU A 53 -5.53 -7.65 -10.92
N ASN A 54 -4.39 -8.06 -10.38
CA ASN A 54 -4.34 -8.60 -9.02
C ASN A 54 -4.71 -7.53 -7.98
N LEU A 55 -4.29 -6.30 -8.20
CA LEU A 55 -4.63 -5.19 -7.31
C LEU A 55 -6.12 -4.87 -7.38
N ILE A 56 -6.71 -4.89 -8.57
CA ILE A 56 -8.13 -4.67 -8.76
C ILE A 56 -8.93 -5.75 -8.03
N ASN A 57 -8.52 -7.01 -8.14
CA ASN A 57 -9.20 -8.14 -7.52
C ASN A 57 -9.06 -8.19 -6.00
N ASN A 58 -8.02 -7.55 -5.44
CA ASN A 58 -7.76 -7.54 -4.00
C ASN A 58 -8.41 -6.36 -3.28
N SER A 59 -9.19 -5.54 -3.98
CA SER A 59 -9.81 -4.36 -3.39
C SER A 59 -11.18 -4.10 -4.02
N PRO A 60 -12.15 -3.63 -3.24
CA PRO A 60 -13.44 -3.21 -3.79
C PRO A 60 -13.37 -1.88 -4.54
N ALA A 61 -12.22 -1.23 -4.58
CA ALA A 61 -12.07 0.12 -5.15
C ALA A 61 -12.29 0.17 -6.67
N GLY A 62 -12.05 -0.93 -7.40
CA GLY A 62 -12.24 -0.98 -8.84
C GLY A 62 -11.06 -0.47 -9.66
N GLU A 63 -11.16 -0.61 -10.97
CA GLU A 63 -10.05 -0.33 -11.89
C GLU A 63 -9.62 1.15 -11.91
N THR A 64 -10.57 2.06 -11.95
CA THR A 64 -10.28 3.50 -12.02
C THR A 64 -9.51 3.97 -10.79
N ALA A 65 -9.96 3.55 -9.61
CA ALA A 65 -9.30 3.92 -8.36
C ALA A 65 -7.88 3.35 -8.29
N VAL A 66 -7.70 2.07 -8.65
CA VAL A 66 -6.37 1.43 -8.66
C VAL A 66 -5.44 2.13 -9.65
N THR A 67 -5.93 2.47 -10.83
CA THR A 67 -5.15 3.18 -11.84
C THR A 67 -4.68 4.53 -11.33
N ASN A 68 -5.56 5.30 -10.70
CA ASN A 68 -5.24 6.62 -10.16
C ASN A 68 -4.24 6.54 -9.02
N ILE A 69 -4.37 5.55 -8.14
CA ILE A 69 -3.44 5.33 -7.03
C ILE A 69 -2.04 4.97 -7.54
N LEU A 70 -1.95 4.07 -8.52
CA LEU A 70 -0.67 3.70 -9.11
C LEU A 70 0.00 4.89 -9.81
N LYS A 71 -0.79 5.70 -10.49
CA LYS A 71 -0.29 6.92 -11.13
C LYS A 71 0.27 7.90 -10.10
N GLU A 72 -0.42 8.09 -8.99
CA GLU A 72 0.05 8.92 -7.89
C GLU A 72 1.38 8.43 -7.33
N LEU A 73 1.52 7.11 -7.12
CA LEU A 73 2.76 6.50 -6.65
C LEU A 73 3.89 6.63 -7.67
N GLN A 74 3.59 6.54 -8.95
CA GLN A 74 4.59 6.74 -10.01
C GLN A 74 5.09 8.20 -10.03
N GLU A 75 4.18 9.15 -9.92
CA GLU A 75 4.54 10.58 -9.89
C GLU A 75 5.38 10.93 -8.67
N ALA A 76 5.14 10.28 -7.55
CA ALA A 76 5.91 10.49 -6.32
C ALA A 76 7.23 9.70 -6.28
N GLY A 77 7.48 8.84 -7.27
CA GLY A 77 8.71 8.07 -7.37
C GLY A 77 8.76 6.77 -6.59
N TYR A 78 7.64 6.33 -6.01
CA TYR A 78 7.59 5.08 -5.24
C TYR A 78 7.44 3.84 -6.12
N VAL A 79 6.82 3.99 -7.27
CA VAL A 79 6.62 2.90 -8.24
C VAL A 79 7.17 3.36 -9.57
N GLN A 80 7.94 2.49 -10.21
CA GLN A 80 8.52 2.79 -11.52
C GLN A 80 7.82 1.93 -12.57
N ARG A 81 7.33 2.59 -13.62
CA ARG A 81 6.74 1.88 -14.75
C ARG A 81 7.85 1.36 -15.64
N ILE A 82 7.86 0.04 -15.83
CA ILE A 82 8.76 -0.61 -16.79
C ILE A 82 7.94 -0.86 -18.05
N SER A 83 8.31 -0.21 -19.12
CA SER A 83 7.67 -0.38 -20.42
C SER A 83 8.43 -1.40 -21.27
#